data_5c459bf3275f8ffcbb50cba8458fb0ca
#
_entry.id   5c459bf3275f8ffcbb50cba8458fb0ca
#
_cell.length_a   1.000
_cell.length_b   1.000
_cell.length_c   1.000
_cell.angle_alpha   90.00
_cell.angle_beta   90.00
_cell.angle_gamma   90.00
#
_symmetry.space_group_name_H-M   'P 1'
#
loop_
_entity.id
_entity.type
_entity.pdbx_description
1 polymer ?
#
loop_
_entity_poly.entity_id
_entity_poly.type
_entity_poly.pdbx_seq_one_letter_code
_entity_poly.pdbx_strand_id
1 'polypeptide(L)'
;MRPAEPANGGLLLVPVSGSDGSGELQRARLLARSARVRWPRMPIAIAAAAGSLEACSDAGVGYLPLPGSPTRCTREVTALIAGRRPALVLFDSTARPAQLAAARAVGAGVVYLSSRPSARRRGFRPGAFARIDEHWSVEFDPDHRLPGALQRLVLRLRPALRWRALGTLHEPADAAQLPPAVRDFIAGGPFALFCPGGGGGQVDGLATPAAYTEAAVRSGLRAACVRADRAPGSVESDGRLLTLGPLDNAALIALVERCAIAVLAAGSLLIQALACGTPCIAAPLAGDQRERLQQLALREAVVASDASVTALAQNASRWWPDAAAQARLRRSATALGLSNGLEQALDAMTRWLGPATGE
;
A
#
# COMPACT_ATOMS: atom_id res chain seq x y z
N MET A 1 41.12 -5.08 -2.29
CA MET A 1 39.78 -5.59 -1.96
C MET A 1 39.16 -6.05 -3.27
N ARG A 2 38.98 -7.36 -3.51
CA ARG A 2 38.29 -7.86 -4.71
C ARG A 2 36.85 -7.34 -4.71
N PRO A 3 36.32 -6.85 -5.85
CA PRO A 3 34.89 -6.60 -5.95
C PRO A 3 34.18 -7.94 -5.67
N ALA A 4 33.21 -7.92 -4.75
CA ALA A 4 32.39 -9.09 -4.48
C ALA A 4 31.72 -9.49 -5.80
N GLU A 5 31.79 -10.78 -6.15
CA GLU A 5 31.02 -11.35 -7.26
C GLU A 5 29.55 -10.92 -7.11
N PRO A 6 28.87 -10.53 -8.19
CA PRO A 6 27.48 -10.10 -8.10
C PRO A 6 26.68 -11.22 -7.43
N ALA A 7 26.02 -10.89 -6.32
CA ALA A 7 25.17 -11.82 -5.61
C ALA A 7 24.13 -12.39 -6.58
N ASN A 8 24.13 -13.69 -6.80
CA ASN A 8 23.27 -14.43 -7.75
C ASN A 8 21.79 -14.45 -7.33
N GLY A 9 21.36 -13.61 -6.42
CA GLY A 9 20.10 -13.83 -5.75
C GLY A 9 19.19 -12.62 -5.71
N GLY A 10 18.41 -12.35 -6.67
CA GLY A 10 17.17 -11.60 -6.75
C GLY A 10 16.76 -10.62 -5.65
N LEU A 11 15.47 -10.36 -5.57
CA LEU A 11 14.82 -9.48 -4.60
C LEU A 11 14.14 -10.29 -3.49
N LEU A 12 14.44 -10.00 -2.23
CA LEU A 12 13.71 -10.52 -1.07
C LEU A 12 12.98 -9.37 -0.36
N LEU A 13 11.65 -9.46 -0.29
CA LEU A 13 10.81 -8.53 0.46
C LEU A 13 10.40 -9.18 1.79
N VAL A 14 10.52 -8.41 2.87
CA VAL A 14 10.24 -8.86 4.24
C VAL A 14 9.27 -7.86 4.88
N PRO A 15 7.97 -7.93 4.53
CA PRO A 15 6.95 -7.06 5.13
C PRO A 15 6.61 -7.53 6.55
N VAL A 16 6.37 -6.59 7.45
CA VAL A 16 5.73 -6.92 8.72
C VAL A 16 4.28 -7.29 8.42
N SER A 17 3.96 -8.55 8.59
CA SER A 17 2.60 -9.06 8.47
C SER A 17 2.11 -9.57 9.82
N GLY A 18 0.86 -9.32 10.13
CA GLY A 18 0.17 -9.79 11.34
C GLY A 18 -1.31 -9.91 11.04
N SER A 19 -2.07 -10.46 11.99
CA SER A 19 -3.53 -10.64 11.89
C SER A 19 -4.31 -9.35 11.66
N ASP A 20 -3.73 -8.21 12.03
CA ASP A 20 -4.48 -6.95 12.16
C ASP A 20 -4.24 -5.95 11.01
N GLY A 21 -3.46 -6.30 9.97
CA GLY A 21 -3.21 -5.40 8.86
C GLY A 21 -2.49 -6.06 7.69
N SER A 22 -3.05 -5.88 6.49
CA SER A 22 -2.49 -6.40 5.23
C SER A 22 -1.68 -5.36 4.45
N GLY A 23 -1.58 -4.12 4.93
CA GLY A 23 -1.04 -2.99 4.14
C GLY A 23 0.42 -3.18 3.72
N GLU A 24 1.27 -3.66 4.61
CA GLU A 24 2.68 -3.94 4.32
C GLU A 24 2.84 -5.12 3.35
N LEU A 25 2.03 -6.16 3.50
CA LEU A 25 2.03 -7.31 2.58
C LEU A 25 1.53 -6.90 1.19
N GLN A 26 0.44 -6.14 1.10
CA GLN A 26 -0.08 -5.64 -0.19
C GLN A 26 0.94 -4.75 -0.89
N ARG A 27 1.64 -3.90 -0.15
CA ARG A 27 2.74 -3.09 -0.69
C ARG A 27 3.92 -3.94 -1.17
N ALA A 28 4.28 -4.99 -0.43
CA ALA A 28 5.32 -5.92 -0.87
C ALA A 28 4.90 -6.67 -2.14
N ARG A 29 3.64 -7.12 -2.24
CA ARG A 29 3.10 -7.76 -3.44
C ARG A 29 3.13 -6.82 -4.64
N LEU A 30 2.67 -5.57 -4.45
CA LEU A 30 2.72 -4.54 -5.48
C LEU A 30 4.16 -4.32 -5.99
N LEU A 31 5.12 -4.12 -5.09
CA LEU A 31 6.53 -3.97 -5.47
C LEU A 31 7.08 -5.24 -6.16
N ALA A 32 6.69 -6.43 -5.69
CA ALA A 32 7.12 -7.69 -6.30
C ALA A 32 6.58 -7.86 -7.73
N ARG A 33 5.28 -7.57 -7.96
CA ARG A 33 4.67 -7.65 -9.30
C ARG A 33 5.32 -6.64 -10.25
N SER A 34 5.47 -5.41 -9.84
CA SER A 34 6.11 -4.36 -10.66
C SER A 34 7.59 -4.68 -10.93
N ALA A 35 8.30 -5.22 -9.95
CA ALA A 35 9.66 -5.70 -10.13
C ALA A 35 9.72 -6.90 -11.09
N ARG A 36 8.73 -7.81 -11.07
CA ARG A 36 8.65 -8.93 -12.01
C ARG A 36 8.47 -8.46 -13.46
N VAL A 37 7.67 -7.43 -13.69
CA VAL A 37 7.53 -6.82 -15.02
C VAL A 37 8.86 -6.22 -15.47
N ARG A 38 9.56 -5.51 -14.60
CA ARG A 38 10.80 -4.80 -14.92
C ARG A 38 12.01 -5.75 -15.07
N TRP A 39 12.04 -6.82 -14.27
CA TRP A 39 13.08 -7.87 -14.27
C TRP A 39 12.46 -9.26 -14.41
N PRO A 40 12.01 -9.67 -15.60
CA PRO A 40 11.25 -10.92 -15.80
C PRO A 40 11.99 -12.21 -15.40
N ARG A 41 13.32 -12.19 -15.41
CA ARG A 41 14.16 -13.36 -15.09
C ARG A 41 14.70 -13.35 -13.66
N MET A 42 14.49 -12.25 -12.93
CA MET A 42 15.02 -12.08 -11.56
C MET A 42 14.23 -12.95 -10.56
N PRO A 43 14.89 -13.72 -9.68
CA PRO A 43 14.21 -14.34 -8.55
C PRO A 43 13.63 -13.30 -7.62
N ILE A 44 12.31 -13.33 -7.38
CA ILE A 44 11.61 -12.40 -6.47
C ILE A 44 10.85 -13.23 -5.46
N ALA A 45 11.02 -12.91 -4.17
CA ALA A 45 10.34 -13.62 -3.10
C ALA A 45 9.86 -12.68 -1.99
N ILE A 46 8.74 -13.06 -1.35
CA ILE A 46 8.16 -12.40 -0.18
C ILE A 46 8.20 -13.37 1.00
N ALA A 47 8.82 -12.97 2.11
CA ALA A 47 8.84 -13.74 3.36
C ALA A 47 7.87 -13.10 4.37
N ALA A 48 6.79 -13.80 4.70
CA ALA A 48 5.74 -13.31 5.61
C ALA A 48 5.10 -14.45 6.41
N ALA A 49 4.28 -14.12 7.41
CA ALA A 49 3.57 -15.12 8.20
C ALA A 49 2.69 -16.03 7.32
N ALA A 50 2.72 -17.34 7.55
CA ALA A 50 2.03 -18.34 6.73
C ALA A 50 0.54 -18.01 6.53
N GLY A 51 -0.19 -17.72 7.60
CA GLY A 51 -1.60 -17.37 7.50
C GLY A 51 -1.91 -16.09 6.72
N SER A 52 -0.91 -15.19 6.55
CA SER A 52 -1.07 -14.00 5.69
C SER A 52 -0.86 -14.29 4.22
N LEU A 53 -0.27 -15.45 3.89
CA LEU A 53 0.08 -15.85 2.52
C LEU A 53 -0.94 -16.77 1.86
N GLU A 54 -1.91 -17.32 2.59
CA GLU A 54 -2.85 -18.34 2.10
C GLU A 54 -3.64 -17.91 0.84
N ALA A 55 -3.96 -16.62 0.74
CA ALA A 55 -4.68 -16.05 -0.41
C ALA A 55 -3.74 -15.38 -1.42
N CYS A 56 -2.41 -15.55 -1.31
CA CYS A 56 -1.45 -14.88 -2.17
C CYS A 56 -1.01 -15.78 -3.31
N SER A 57 -1.22 -15.32 -4.55
CA SER A 57 -0.77 -16.00 -5.76
C SER A 57 -0.46 -14.96 -6.82
N ASP A 58 0.81 -14.55 -6.92
CA ASP A 58 1.28 -13.63 -7.96
C ASP A 58 2.25 -14.36 -8.88
N ALA A 59 2.04 -14.30 -10.19
CA ALA A 59 2.84 -15.04 -11.17
C ALA A 59 4.33 -14.70 -11.08
N GLY A 60 5.16 -15.71 -10.91
CA GLY A 60 6.61 -15.55 -10.84
C GLY A 60 7.13 -14.94 -9.55
N VAL A 61 6.30 -14.79 -8.50
CA VAL A 61 6.70 -14.38 -7.16
C VAL A 61 6.72 -15.58 -6.22
N GLY A 62 7.85 -15.84 -5.57
CA GLY A 62 7.97 -16.88 -4.55
C GLY A 62 7.41 -16.42 -3.20
N TYR A 63 6.57 -17.22 -2.57
CA TYR A 63 6.09 -16.97 -1.22
C TYR A 63 6.79 -17.89 -0.24
N LEU A 64 7.39 -17.30 0.81
CA LEU A 64 8.20 -17.99 1.82
C LEU A 64 7.47 -17.89 3.17
N PRO A 65 6.72 -18.93 3.55
CA PRO A 65 5.94 -18.90 4.78
C PRO A 65 6.85 -18.94 6.02
N LEU A 66 6.58 -18.04 6.95
CA LEU A 66 7.20 -17.99 8.27
C LEU A 66 6.19 -18.44 9.35
N PRO A 67 6.64 -19.03 10.47
CA PRO A 67 5.75 -19.43 11.57
C PRO A 67 4.97 -18.26 12.18
N GLY A 68 5.39 -17.03 11.93
CA GLY A 68 4.76 -15.82 12.43
C GLY A 68 5.32 -14.57 11.76
N SER A 69 5.04 -13.40 12.34
CA SER A 69 5.55 -12.14 11.81
C SER A 69 7.09 -12.16 11.70
N PRO A 70 7.69 -11.64 10.61
CA PRO A 70 9.14 -11.61 10.41
C PRO A 70 9.92 -11.01 11.60
N THR A 71 9.31 -10.13 12.39
CA THR A 71 9.93 -9.56 13.59
C THR A 71 10.10 -10.54 14.73
N ARG A 72 9.30 -11.61 14.76
CA ARG A 72 9.38 -12.70 15.76
C ARG A 72 10.17 -13.90 15.23
N CYS A 73 10.30 -14.02 13.92
CA CYS A 73 10.99 -15.12 13.21
C CYS A 73 12.39 -14.69 12.75
N THR A 74 13.19 -14.13 13.67
CA THR A 74 14.51 -13.58 13.31
C THR A 74 15.46 -14.67 12.78
N ARG A 75 15.44 -15.86 13.37
CA ARG A 75 16.30 -17.01 12.96
C ARG A 75 15.95 -17.48 11.56
N GLU A 76 14.68 -17.64 11.26
CA GLU A 76 14.15 -18.09 9.98
C GLU A 76 14.47 -17.07 8.88
N VAL A 77 14.24 -15.79 9.13
CA VAL A 77 14.58 -14.72 8.16
C VAL A 77 16.08 -14.65 7.91
N THR A 78 16.93 -14.78 8.95
CA THR A 78 18.38 -14.79 8.76
C THR A 78 18.84 -16.03 7.96
N ALA A 79 18.24 -17.18 8.19
CA ALA A 79 18.53 -18.40 7.43
C ALA A 79 18.09 -18.26 5.95
N LEU A 80 16.91 -17.67 5.68
CA LEU A 80 16.46 -17.37 4.32
C LEU A 80 17.43 -16.44 3.59
N ILE A 81 17.89 -15.37 4.25
CA ILE A 81 18.85 -14.42 3.67
C ILE A 81 20.18 -15.13 3.37
N ALA A 82 20.70 -15.92 4.32
CA ALA A 82 21.94 -16.63 4.15
C ALA A 82 21.90 -17.69 3.02
N GLY A 83 20.79 -18.44 2.93
CA GLY A 83 20.61 -19.49 1.93
C GLY A 83 20.33 -18.95 0.52
N ARG A 84 19.59 -17.87 0.40
CA ARG A 84 19.20 -17.29 -0.90
C ARG A 84 20.19 -16.27 -1.44
N ARG A 85 20.99 -15.66 -0.57
CA ARG A 85 21.98 -14.63 -0.91
C ARG A 85 21.40 -13.55 -1.85
N PRO A 86 20.27 -12.89 -1.49
CA PRO A 86 19.62 -11.93 -2.37
C PRO A 86 20.56 -10.76 -2.72
N ALA A 87 20.39 -10.18 -3.90
CA ALA A 87 21.07 -8.95 -4.29
C ALA A 87 20.50 -7.74 -3.51
N LEU A 88 19.21 -7.77 -3.21
CA LEU A 88 18.50 -6.72 -2.47
C LEU A 88 17.53 -7.34 -1.45
N VAL A 89 17.58 -6.84 -0.21
CA VAL A 89 16.55 -7.12 0.81
C VAL A 89 15.83 -5.82 1.13
N LEU A 90 14.50 -5.84 1.00
CA LEU A 90 13.63 -4.75 1.39
C LEU A 90 12.86 -5.12 2.66
N PHE A 91 13.12 -4.43 3.76
CA PHE A 91 12.40 -4.58 5.02
C PHE A 91 11.31 -3.51 5.12
N ASP A 92 10.05 -3.90 5.28
CA ASP A 92 8.96 -2.96 5.44
C ASP A 92 8.50 -2.86 6.89
N SER A 93 8.52 -1.64 7.40
CA SER A 93 8.09 -1.18 8.73
C SER A 93 8.95 -1.62 9.91
N THR A 94 9.71 -2.70 9.81
CA THR A 94 10.70 -3.07 10.84
C THR A 94 11.70 -4.12 10.34
N ALA A 95 12.89 -4.10 10.95
CA ALA A 95 13.92 -5.13 10.80
C ALA A 95 14.65 -5.32 12.13
N ARG A 96 15.02 -6.54 12.45
CA ARG A 96 15.86 -6.81 13.63
C ARG A 96 17.34 -6.60 13.27
N PRO A 97 18.18 -6.14 14.21
CA PRO A 97 19.61 -5.94 13.93
C PRO A 97 20.33 -7.17 13.36
N ALA A 98 19.95 -8.38 13.79
CA ALA A 98 20.49 -9.62 13.25
C ALA A 98 20.08 -9.87 11.79
N GLN A 99 18.84 -9.54 11.40
CA GLN A 99 18.38 -9.65 10.00
C GLN A 99 19.15 -8.70 9.08
N LEU A 100 19.33 -7.45 9.54
CA LEU A 100 20.13 -6.44 8.83
C LEU A 100 21.61 -6.87 8.70
N ALA A 101 22.17 -7.44 9.78
CA ALA A 101 23.53 -7.98 9.77
C ALA A 101 23.67 -9.16 8.80
N ALA A 102 22.70 -10.08 8.75
CA ALA A 102 22.70 -11.21 7.82
C ALA A 102 22.65 -10.72 6.35
N ALA A 103 21.82 -9.72 6.03
CA ALA A 103 21.78 -9.13 4.70
C ALA A 103 23.14 -8.53 4.30
N ARG A 104 23.77 -7.79 5.21
CA ARG A 104 25.13 -7.25 4.99
C ARG A 104 26.20 -8.33 4.83
N ALA A 105 26.10 -9.40 5.59
CA ALA A 105 27.07 -10.50 5.53
C ALA A 105 27.09 -11.23 4.18
N VAL A 106 25.94 -11.30 3.48
CA VAL A 106 25.84 -11.87 2.13
C VAL A 106 26.11 -10.86 1.01
N GLY A 107 26.41 -9.60 1.35
CA GLY A 107 26.68 -8.53 0.37
C GLY A 107 25.42 -7.90 -0.23
N ALA A 108 24.23 -8.19 0.30
CA ALA A 108 22.98 -7.63 -0.20
C ALA A 108 22.88 -6.13 0.04
N GLY A 109 22.25 -5.41 -0.90
CA GLY A 109 21.70 -4.09 -0.63
C GLY A 109 20.59 -4.18 0.40
N VAL A 110 20.48 -3.16 1.25
CA VAL A 110 19.47 -3.13 2.32
C VAL A 110 18.64 -1.87 2.20
N VAL A 111 17.38 -2.04 1.85
CA VAL A 111 16.37 -0.98 1.86
C VAL A 111 15.45 -1.16 3.07
N TYR A 112 15.22 -0.08 3.79
CA TYR A 112 14.24 -0.04 4.88
C TYR A 112 13.11 0.90 4.50
N LEU A 113 11.89 0.39 4.43
CA LEU A 113 10.70 1.16 4.12
C LEU A 113 9.93 1.49 5.39
N SER A 114 9.44 2.70 5.51
CA SER A 114 8.60 3.15 6.61
C SER A 114 7.36 3.87 6.10
N SER A 115 6.19 3.51 6.63
CA SER A 115 4.90 4.13 6.33
C SER A 115 4.27 4.85 7.54
N ARG A 116 4.98 4.87 8.67
CA ARG A 116 4.51 5.47 9.94
C ARG A 116 5.67 6.15 10.66
N PRO A 117 5.43 7.23 11.43
CA PRO A 117 6.48 7.90 12.20
C PRO A 117 7.25 6.97 13.15
N SER A 118 6.55 5.99 13.75
CA SER A 118 7.19 5.00 14.64
C SER A 118 8.13 4.05 13.90
N ALA A 119 7.76 3.61 12.69
CA ALA A 119 8.61 2.79 11.83
C ALA A 119 9.82 3.59 11.36
N ARG A 120 9.61 4.85 10.94
CA ARG A 120 10.70 5.75 10.56
C ARG A 120 11.72 5.92 11.70
N ARG A 121 11.28 6.22 12.93
CA ARG A 121 12.18 6.31 14.08
C ARG A 121 12.99 5.03 14.31
N ARG A 122 12.39 3.84 14.07
CA ARG A 122 13.13 2.56 14.20
C ARG A 122 14.26 2.42 13.19
N GLY A 123 14.05 2.82 11.94
CA GLY A 123 15.08 2.79 10.89
C GLY A 123 16.28 3.70 11.19
N PHE A 124 16.10 4.74 12.01
CA PHE A 124 17.17 5.65 12.43
C PHE A 124 17.81 5.29 13.78
N ARG A 125 17.51 4.13 14.37
CA ARG A 125 18.24 3.65 15.55
C ARG A 125 19.67 3.22 15.17
N PRO A 126 20.69 3.39 16.04
CA PRO A 126 22.09 3.08 15.73
C PRO A 126 22.31 1.68 15.14
N GLY A 127 21.66 0.66 15.71
CA GLY A 127 21.74 -0.73 15.22
C GLY A 127 21.11 -0.95 13.84
N ALA A 128 20.21 -0.09 13.40
CA ALA A 128 19.54 -0.16 12.10
C ALA A 128 20.25 0.71 11.06
N PHE A 129 20.32 2.05 11.27
CA PHE A 129 20.84 2.94 10.24
C PHE A 129 22.27 2.59 9.82
N ALA A 130 23.07 2.01 10.72
CA ALA A 130 24.42 1.57 10.40
C ALA A 130 24.49 0.49 9.32
N ARG A 131 23.40 -0.21 9.04
CA ARG A 131 23.33 -1.35 8.13
C ARG A 131 22.40 -1.15 6.93
N ILE A 132 21.65 -0.04 6.91
CA ILE A 132 20.72 0.31 5.83
C ILE A 132 21.47 1.14 4.78
N ASP A 133 21.25 0.86 3.49
CA ASP A 133 21.77 1.66 2.37
C ASP A 133 20.79 2.77 1.98
N GLU A 134 19.50 2.45 1.95
CA GLU A 134 18.45 3.43 1.68
C GLU A 134 17.29 3.29 2.66
N HIS A 135 16.79 4.43 3.14
CA HIS A 135 15.58 4.51 3.92
C HIS A 135 14.50 5.18 3.07
N TRP A 136 13.47 4.41 2.72
CA TRP A 136 12.33 4.90 1.95
C TRP A 136 11.18 5.26 2.89
N SER A 137 10.63 6.46 2.70
CA SER A 137 9.42 6.89 3.38
C SER A 137 8.26 6.86 2.40
N VAL A 138 7.30 5.97 2.67
CA VAL A 138 6.02 5.94 1.99
C VAL A 138 5.03 6.67 2.88
N GLU A 139 4.88 7.97 2.67
CA GLU A 139 4.13 8.82 3.58
C GLU A 139 2.95 9.48 2.88
N PHE A 140 1.90 9.62 3.66
CA PHE A 140 0.67 10.31 3.31
C PHE A 140 0.61 11.72 3.91
N ASP A 141 1.56 12.09 4.75
CA ASP A 141 1.62 13.42 5.36
C ASP A 141 2.68 14.26 4.65
N PRO A 142 2.27 15.30 3.91
CA PRO A 142 3.21 16.18 3.20
C PRO A 142 4.21 16.86 4.13
N ASP A 143 3.86 17.12 5.40
CA ASP A 143 4.76 17.74 6.36
C ASP A 143 5.86 16.78 6.85
N HIS A 144 5.67 15.48 6.67
CA HIS A 144 6.62 14.44 7.05
C HIS A 144 7.51 13.93 5.91
N ARG A 145 7.50 14.58 4.76
CA ARG A 145 8.39 14.23 3.63
C ARG A 145 9.86 14.45 3.95
N LEU A 146 10.15 15.43 4.79
CA LEU A 146 11.50 15.72 5.21
C LEU A 146 11.85 14.97 6.50
N PRO A 147 13.08 14.44 6.60
CA PRO A 147 13.57 13.87 7.84
C PRO A 147 13.56 14.90 8.96
N GLY A 148 13.23 14.50 10.20
CA GLY A 148 13.33 15.35 11.38
C GLY A 148 14.80 15.79 11.65
N ALA A 149 15.00 16.76 12.54
CA ALA A 149 16.32 17.34 12.79
C ALA A 149 17.39 16.30 13.15
N LEU A 150 17.07 15.36 14.07
CA LEU A 150 17.99 14.27 14.44
C LEU A 150 18.26 13.34 13.26
N GLN A 151 17.27 13.03 12.46
CA GLN A 151 17.43 12.18 11.28
C GLN A 151 18.30 12.85 10.22
N ARG A 152 18.15 14.17 10.01
CA ARG A 152 19.03 14.96 9.13
C ARG A 152 20.48 14.94 9.63
N LEU A 153 20.69 15.01 10.94
CA LEU A 153 22.04 14.89 11.51
C LEU A 153 22.64 13.51 11.20
N VAL A 154 21.87 12.42 11.39
CA VAL A 154 22.31 11.06 11.04
C VAL A 154 22.66 10.95 9.55
N LEU A 155 21.82 11.51 8.66
CA LEU A 155 22.09 11.49 7.22
C LEU A 155 23.36 12.28 6.85
N ARG A 156 23.65 13.40 7.54
CA ARG A 156 24.91 14.16 7.37
C ARG A 156 26.14 13.37 7.84
N LEU A 157 26.02 12.69 8.98
CA LEU A 157 27.12 11.89 9.55
C LEU A 157 27.34 10.58 8.78
N ARG A 158 26.36 10.14 8.01
CA ARG A 158 26.43 8.93 7.21
C ARG A 158 25.95 9.15 5.77
N PRO A 159 26.78 9.75 4.90
CA PRO A 159 26.42 10.06 3.51
C PRO A 159 26.07 8.82 2.66
N ALA A 160 26.53 7.62 3.09
CA ALA A 160 26.18 6.36 2.41
C ALA A 160 24.71 5.96 2.60
N LEU A 161 24.03 6.43 3.68
CA LEU A 161 22.60 6.21 3.87
C LEU A 161 21.80 7.24 3.06
N ARG A 162 21.03 6.78 2.09
CA ARG A 162 20.15 7.64 1.30
C ARG A 162 18.75 7.68 1.87
N TRP A 163 18.15 8.85 1.87
CA TRP A 163 16.74 9.06 2.20
C TRP A 163 15.94 9.29 0.93
N ARG A 164 14.79 8.62 0.79
CA ARG A 164 13.82 8.87 -0.29
C ARG A 164 12.42 9.03 0.28
N ALA A 165 11.74 10.09 -0.11
CA ALA A 165 10.32 10.27 0.12
C ALA A 165 9.58 9.84 -1.16
N LEU A 166 8.92 8.69 -1.13
CA LEU A 166 8.29 8.09 -2.30
C LEU A 166 6.82 8.51 -2.48
N GLY A 167 6.23 9.17 -1.48
CA GLY A 167 4.78 9.40 -1.50
C GLY A 167 4.00 8.11 -1.31
N THR A 168 2.95 7.88 -2.08
CA THR A 168 2.23 6.60 -2.07
C THR A 168 2.79 5.63 -3.10
N LEU A 169 2.42 4.36 -2.99
CA LEU A 169 2.76 3.33 -3.99
C LEU A 169 1.46 2.70 -4.51
N HIS A 170 1.25 2.76 -5.80
CA HIS A 170 0.18 2.04 -6.50
C HIS A 170 0.57 1.77 -7.95
N GLU A 171 -0.02 0.74 -8.54
CA GLU A 171 0.12 0.48 -9.96
C GLU A 171 -0.61 1.57 -10.76
N PRO A 172 -0.17 1.88 -11.99
CA PRO A 172 -0.96 2.69 -12.91
C PRO A 172 -2.35 2.08 -13.10
N ALA A 173 -3.36 2.94 -13.26
CA ALA A 173 -4.72 2.49 -13.52
C ALA A 173 -4.80 1.69 -14.82
N ASP A 174 -5.35 0.50 -14.76
CA ASP A 174 -5.57 -0.34 -15.94
C ASP A 174 -7.00 -0.84 -16.01
N ALA A 175 -7.83 -0.17 -16.81
CA ALA A 175 -9.21 -0.54 -17.01
C ALA A 175 -9.39 -1.85 -17.82
N ALA A 176 -8.37 -2.30 -18.56
CA ALA A 176 -8.44 -3.55 -19.28
C ALA A 176 -8.49 -4.76 -18.35
N GLN A 177 -7.94 -4.63 -17.14
CA GLN A 177 -8.00 -5.65 -16.11
C GLN A 177 -9.36 -5.73 -15.39
N LEU A 178 -10.26 -4.76 -15.61
CA LEU A 178 -11.61 -4.83 -15.05
C LEU A 178 -12.45 -5.89 -15.79
N PRO A 179 -13.26 -6.69 -15.08
CA PRO A 179 -14.21 -7.59 -15.70
C PRO A 179 -15.14 -6.83 -16.68
N PRO A 180 -15.59 -7.47 -17.80
CA PRO A 180 -16.47 -6.81 -18.77
C PRO A 180 -17.70 -6.14 -18.13
N ALA A 181 -18.41 -6.85 -17.26
CA ALA A 181 -19.60 -6.31 -16.57
C ALA A 181 -19.29 -5.05 -15.73
N VAL A 182 -18.06 -4.92 -15.20
CA VAL A 182 -17.62 -3.72 -14.49
C VAL A 182 -17.38 -2.57 -15.45
N ARG A 183 -16.78 -2.84 -16.60
CA ARG A 183 -16.58 -1.81 -17.65
C ARG A 183 -17.93 -1.29 -18.16
N ASP A 184 -18.90 -2.19 -18.39
CA ASP A 184 -20.26 -1.82 -18.82
C ASP A 184 -20.96 -1.00 -17.73
N PHE A 185 -20.81 -1.38 -16.46
CA PHE A 185 -21.33 -0.60 -15.35
C PHE A 185 -20.70 0.82 -15.34
N ILE A 186 -19.41 0.97 -15.47
CA ILE A 186 -18.75 2.27 -15.52
C ILE A 186 -19.25 3.12 -16.69
N ALA A 187 -19.39 2.51 -17.87
CA ALA A 187 -19.88 3.17 -19.07
C ALA A 187 -21.32 3.70 -18.94
N GLY A 188 -22.13 3.09 -18.06
CA GLY A 188 -23.50 3.48 -17.77
C GLY A 188 -23.66 4.81 -17.00
N GLY A 189 -22.57 5.48 -16.62
CA GLY A 189 -22.61 6.81 -15.99
C GLY A 189 -21.88 6.89 -14.65
N PRO A 190 -21.95 8.03 -13.96
CA PRO A 190 -21.24 8.27 -12.70
C PRO A 190 -21.69 7.30 -11.59
N PHE A 191 -20.76 6.92 -10.73
CA PHE A 191 -20.99 6.01 -9.60
C PHE A 191 -20.16 6.40 -8.37
N ALA A 192 -20.63 6.00 -7.19
CA ALA A 192 -19.88 6.08 -5.95
C ALA A 192 -19.13 4.76 -5.72
N LEU A 193 -17.89 4.81 -5.27
CA LEU A 193 -17.10 3.63 -4.90
C LEU A 193 -17.14 3.44 -3.39
N PHE A 194 -17.57 2.28 -2.91
CA PHE A 194 -17.51 1.89 -1.50
C PHE A 194 -16.47 0.78 -1.33
N CYS A 195 -15.37 1.06 -0.64
CA CYS A 195 -14.29 0.10 -0.45
C CYS A 195 -13.59 0.30 0.91
N PRO A 196 -13.87 -0.55 1.91
CA PRO A 196 -13.19 -0.46 3.22
C PRO A 196 -11.73 -0.93 3.16
N GLY A 197 -11.29 -1.54 2.05
CA GLY A 197 -10.00 -2.21 1.94
C GLY A 197 -10.01 -3.63 2.54
N GLY A 198 -8.83 -4.21 2.71
CA GLY A 198 -8.66 -5.60 3.18
C GLY A 198 -8.62 -5.79 4.70
N GLY A 199 -8.91 -4.75 5.50
CA GLY A 199 -8.95 -4.86 6.97
C GLY A 199 -10.19 -5.61 7.46
N GLY A 200 -9.99 -6.49 8.45
CA GLY A 200 -11.09 -7.12 9.19
C GLY A 200 -11.74 -6.14 10.18
N GLY A 201 -12.76 -6.61 10.88
CA GLY A 201 -13.47 -5.85 11.92
C GLY A 201 -14.96 -5.74 11.65
N GLN A 202 -15.63 -4.97 12.50
CA GLN A 202 -17.07 -4.77 12.43
C GLN A 202 -17.40 -3.27 12.49
N VAL A 203 -18.47 -2.90 11.84
CA VAL A 203 -19.11 -1.58 11.87
C VAL A 203 -20.61 -1.81 12.12
N ASP A 204 -21.16 -1.24 13.18
CA ASP A 204 -22.56 -1.41 13.60
C ASP A 204 -22.98 -2.91 13.73
N GLY A 205 -22.07 -3.77 14.22
CA GLY A 205 -22.31 -5.20 14.35
C GLY A 205 -22.22 -6.02 13.06
N LEU A 206 -22.02 -5.39 11.91
CA LEU A 206 -21.80 -6.04 10.62
C LEU A 206 -20.31 -6.22 10.35
N ALA A 207 -19.92 -7.27 9.64
CA ALA A 207 -18.59 -7.35 9.05
C ALA A 207 -18.33 -6.11 8.18
N THR A 208 -17.14 -5.53 8.26
CA THR A 208 -16.82 -4.25 7.61
C THR A 208 -17.20 -4.20 6.12
N PRO A 209 -16.92 -5.23 5.27
CA PRO A 209 -17.36 -5.19 3.88
C PRO A 209 -18.87 -5.16 3.71
N ALA A 210 -19.61 -5.87 4.57
CA ALA A 210 -21.07 -5.86 4.56
C ALA A 210 -21.65 -4.51 4.98
N ALA A 211 -21.04 -3.85 6.00
CA ALA A 211 -21.46 -2.53 6.44
C ALA A 211 -21.29 -1.46 5.36
N TYR A 212 -20.20 -1.50 4.59
CA TYR A 212 -20.00 -0.57 3.47
C TYR A 212 -20.99 -0.84 2.32
N THR A 213 -21.33 -2.10 2.06
CA THR A 213 -22.37 -2.45 1.09
C THR A 213 -23.74 -1.94 1.56
N GLU A 214 -24.08 -2.14 2.82
CA GLU A 214 -25.33 -1.62 3.41
C GLU A 214 -25.39 -0.08 3.35
N ALA A 215 -24.25 0.61 3.60
CA ALA A 215 -24.18 2.05 3.44
C ALA A 215 -24.41 2.49 1.98
N ALA A 216 -23.88 1.75 1.01
CA ALA A 216 -24.12 1.99 -0.40
C ALA A 216 -25.60 1.85 -0.75
N VAL A 217 -26.25 0.78 -0.29
CA VAL A 217 -27.71 0.56 -0.47
C VAL A 217 -28.52 1.71 0.13
N ARG A 218 -28.25 2.07 1.40
CA ARG A 218 -28.96 3.15 2.10
C ARG A 218 -28.71 4.54 1.50
N SER A 219 -27.55 4.75 0.87
CA SER A 219 -27.27 6.02 0.20
C SER A 219 -28.20 6.27 -0.99
N GLY A 220 -28.77 5.20 -1.54
CA GLY A 220 -29.58 5.26 -2.73
C GLY A 220 -28.84 5.66 -4.00
N LEU A 221 -27.52 5.70 -3.99
CA LEU A 221 -26.70 6.08 -5.14
C LEU A 221 -26.47 4.88 -6.08
N ARG A 222 -26.09 5.18 -7.31
CA ARG A 222 -25.46 4.18 -8.18
C ARG A 222 -24.06 3.93 -7.65
N ALA A 223 -23.76 2.69 -7.23
CA ALA A 223 -22.57 2.39 -6.46
C ALA A 223 -21.86 1.10 -6.89
N ALA A 224 -20.54 1.11 -6.77
CA ALA A 224 -19.69 -0.09 -6.84
C ALA A 224 -19.13 -0.39 -5.44
N CYS A 225 -19.29 -1.62 -4.96
CA CYS A 225 -18.79 -2.10 -3.68
C CYS A 225 -17.72 -3.15 -3.89
N VAL A 226 -16.49 -2.91 -3.42
CA VAL A 226 -15.40 -3.89 -3.42
C VAL A 226 -15.33 -4.56 -2.05
N ARG A 227 -15.48 -5.88 -2.02
CA ARG A 227 -15.61 -6.70 -0.82
C ARG A 227 -14.48 -7.70 -0.70
N ALA A 228 -13.72 -7.63 0.38
CA ALA A 228 -12.63 -8.55 0.68
C ALA A 228 -13.09 -9.96 1.10
N ASP A 229 -14.36 -10.11 1.50
CA ASP A 229 -14.97 -11.38 1.94
C ASP A 229 -15.64 -12.17 0.80
N ARG A 230 -15.50 -11.72 -0.44
CA ARG A 230 -15.96 -12.43 -1.64
C ARG A 230 -14.80 -13.08 -2.40
N ALA A 231 -15.13 -14.05 -3.24
CA ALA A 231 -14.14 -14.67 -4.11
C ALA A 231 -13.56 -13.63 -5.10
N PRO A 232 -12.24 -13.64 -5.35
CA PRO A 232 -11.64 -12.83 -6.40
C PRO A 232 -12.33 -13.04 -7.75
N GLY A 233 -12.55 -11.95 -8.49
CA GLY A 233 -13.22 -11.98 -9.78
C GLY A 233 -14.75 -12.14 -9.74
N SER A 234 -15.36 -12.32 -8.56
CA SER A 234 -16.81 -12.36 -8.44
C SER A 234 -17.43 -10.99 -8.77
N VAL A 235 -18.50 -10.99 -9.53
CA VAL A 235 -19.25 -9.79 -9.95
C VAL A 235 -20.73 -10.07 -9.85
N GLU A 236 -21.46 -9.23 -9.13
CA GLU A 236 -22.92 -9.24 -9.09
C GLU A 236 -23.42 -7.81 -9.32
N SER A 237 -24.47 -7.65 -10.12
CA SER A 237 -25.05 -6.34 -10.41
C SER A 237 -26.55 -6.43 -10.57
N ASP A 238 -27.26 -5.45 -10.01
CA ASP A 238 -28.69 -5.21 -10.26
C ASP A 238 -28.92 -3.97 -11.16
N GLY A 239 -27.85 -3.45 -11.79
CA GLY A 239 -27.85 -2.24 -12.60
C GLY A 239 -27.59 -0.96 -11.81
N ARG A 240 -27.93 -0.92 -10.53
CA ARG A 240 -27.68 0.23 -9.64
C ARG A 240 -26.53 -0.03 -8.65
N LEU A 241 -26.50 -1.21 -8.08
CA LEU A 241 -25.45 -1.68 -7.19
C LEU A 241 -24.62 -2.75 -7.90
N LEU A 242 -23.31 -2.50 -7.97
CA LEU A 242 -22.32 -3.46 -8.42
C LEU A 242 -21.53 -3.96 -7.21
N THR A 243 -21.53 -5.26 -6.95
CA THR A 243 -20.74 -5.86 -5.87
C THR A 243 -19.63 -6.71 -6.47
N LEU A 244 -18.40 -6.47 -6.03
CA LEU A 244 -17.17 -7.07 -6.55
C LEU A 244 -16.42 -7.81 -5.45
N GLY A 245 -15.75 -8.90 -5.80
CA GLY A 245 -14.67 -9.46 -5.01
C GLY A 245 -13.42 -8.59 -5.06
N PRO A 246 -12.34 -9.02 -4.37
CA PRO A 246 -11.06 -8.32 -4.41
C PRO A 246 -10.55 -8.15 -5.84
N LEU A 247 -9.98 -6.98 -6.10
CA LEU A 247 -9.36 -6.62 -7.38
C LEU A 247 -7.84 -6.46 -7.20
N ASP A 248 -7.10 -6.67 -8.25
CA ASP A 248 -5.71 -6.26 -8.31
C ASP A 248 -5.59 -4.73 -8.25
N ASN A 249 -4.42 -4.24 -7.80
CA ASN A 249 -4.27 -2.82 -7.50
C ASN A 249 -4.52 -1.95 -8.74
N ALA A 250 -4.03 -2.32 -9.93
CA ALA A 250 -4.25 -1.57 -11.16
C ALA A 250 -5.74 -1.44 -11.52
N ALA A 251 -6.50 -2.53 -11.39
CA ALA A 251 -7.95 -2.54 -11.60
C ALA A 251 -8.70 -1.70 -10.54
N LEU A 252 -8.28 -1.80 -9.27
CA LEU A 252 -8.87 -1.01 -8.20
C LEU A 252 -8.60 0.49 -8.38
N ILE A 253 -7.39 0.88 -8.78
CA ILE A 253 -7.05 2.27 -9.09
C ILE A 253 -7.85 2.77 -10.29
N ALA A 254 -8.12 1.91 -11.29
CA ALA A 254 -9.00 2.26 -12.39
C ALA A 254 -10.45 2.57 -11.97
N LEU A 255 -10.96 1.89 -10.94
CA LEU A 255 -12.26 2.25 -10.32
C LEU A 255 -12.18 3.58 -9.54
N VAL A 256 -11.11 3.75 -8.77
CA VAL A 256 -10.85 4.96 -7.97
C VAL A 256 -10.81 6.21 -8.85
N GLU A 257 -10.11 6.17 -9.98
CA GLU A 257 -10.00 7.31 -10.89
C GLU A 257 -11.33 7.64 -11.60
N ARG A 258 -12.18 6.64 -11.80
CA ARG A 258 -13.44 6.78 -12.54
C ARG A 258 -14.65 7.07 -11.68
N CYS A 259 -14.60 6.81 -10.39
CA CYS A 259 -15.73 7.12 -9.51
C CYS A 259 -15.87 8.62 -9.31
N ALA A 260 -17.10 9.09 -9.13
CA ALA A 260 -17.36 10.49 -8.82
C ALA A 260 -16.93 10.82 -7.38
N ILE A 261 -17.12 9.88 -6.47
CA ILE A 261 -16.73 9.98 -5.06
C ILE A 261 -16.40 8.58 -4.52
N ALA A 262 -15.37 8.49 -3.67
CA ALA A 262 -14.98 7.25 -3.01
C ALA A 262 -15.28 7.30 -1.51
N VAL A 263 -15.95 6.25 -0.99
CA VAL A 263 -16.24 6.03 0.44
C VAL A 263 -15.30 4.93 0.93
N LEU A 264 -14.30 5.30 1.70
CA LEU A 264 -13.15 4.46 2.02
C LEU A 264 -12.90 4.34 3.53
N ALA A 265 -12.16 3.31 3.94
CA ALA A 265 -11.47 3.38 5.22
C ALA A 265 -10.28 4.35 5.14
N ALA A 266 -9.88 4.96 6.26
CA ALA A 266 -8.75 5.88 6.31
C ALA A 266 -7.38 5.16 6.26
N GLY A 267 -7.29 4.11 5.44
CA GLY A 267 -6.12 3.26 5.19
C GLY A 267 -5.25 3.73 4.01
N SER A 268 -4.46 2.80 3.47
CA SER A 268 -3.56 3.09 2.33
C SER A 268 -4.31 3.45 1.06
N LEU A 269 -5.48 2.83 0.81
CA LEU A 269 -6.29 3.11 -0.37
C LEU A 269 -6.78 4.57 -0.40
N LEU A 270 -7.11 5.15 0.76
CA LEU A 270 -7.45 6.57 0.84
C LEU A 270 -6.31 7.44 0.28
N ILE A 271 -5.07 7.14 0.64
CA ILE A 271 -3.92 7.93 0.18
C ILE A 271 -3.68 7.75 -1.31
N GLN A 272 -3.87 6.53 -1.83
CA GLN A 272 -3.82 6.26 -3.28
C GLN A 272 -4.91 7.05 -4.01
N ALA A 273 -6.15 7.06 -3.49
CA ALA A 273 -7.26 7.79 -4.08
C ALA A 273 -7.03 9.31 -4.07
N LEU A 274 -6.48 9.86 -2.98
CA LEU A 274 -6.11 11.28 -2.90
C LEU A 274 -4.97 11.63 -3.89
N ALA A 275 -4.01 10.73 -4.10
CA ALA A 275 -2.96 10.91 -5.10
C ALA A 275 -3.52 10.89 -6.53
N CYS A 276 -4.60 10.15 -6.79
CA CYS A 276 -5.36 10.18 -8.03
C CYS A 276 -6.28 11.42 -8.16
N GLY A 277 -6.37 12.25 -7.13
CA GLY A 277 -7.26 13.43 -7.11
C GLY A 277 -8.75 13.05 -6.94
N THR A 278 -9.07 11.87 -6.47
CA THR A 278 -10.44 11.41 -6.28
C THR A 278 -11.06 12.05 -5.02
N PRO A 279 -12.28 12.63 -5.10
CA PRO A 279 -13.00 13.09 -3.91
C PRO A 279 -13.29 11.92 -2.98
N CYS A 280 -12.94 12.06 -1.70
CA CYS A 280 -13.05 10.97 -0.74
C CYS A 280 -13.87 11.35 0.49
N ILE A 281 -14.71 10.40 0.93
CA ILE A 281 -15.29 10.31 2.27
C ILE A 281 -14.55 9.17 2.97
N ALA A 282 -14.07 9.36 4.19
CA ALA A 282 -13.34 8.31 4.87
C ALA A 282 -13.72 8.17 6.33
N ALA A 283 -13.70 6.92 6.82
CA ALA A 283 -13.91 6.58 8.22
C ALA A 283 -12.70 5.81 8.79
N PRO A 284 -12.34 6.04 10.08
CA PRO A 284 -11.25 5.32 10.71
C PRO A 284 -11.72 3.95 11.21
N LEU A 285 -11.11 2.87 10.71
CA LEU A 285 -11.38 1.48 11.14
C LEU A 285 -10.30 0.94 12.09
N ALA A 286 -9.17 1.64 12.23
CA ALA A 286 -8.08 1.28 13.14
C ALA A 286 -7.54 2.52 13.86
N GLY A 287 -6.84 2.30 14.98
CA GLY A 287 -6.43 3.41 15.86
C GLY A 287 -5.50 4.43 15.20
N ASP A 288 -4.57 3.97 14.35
CA ASP A 288 -3.62 4.83 13.63
C ASP A 288 -4.26 5.60 12.45
N GLN A 289 -5.46 5.23 12.05
CA GLN A 289 -6.20 5.90 10.96
C GLN A 289 -6.89 7.18 11.43
N ARG A 290 -7.23 7.27 12.71
CA ARG A 290 -7.93 8.44 13.28
C ARG A 290 -7.10 9.73 13.16
N GLU A 291 -5.86 9.69 13.60
CA GLU A 291 -4.96 10.85 13.52
C GLU A 291 -4.73 11.28 12.06
N ARG A 292 -4.48 10.30 11.18
CA ARG A 292 -4.34 10.55 9.73
C ARG A 292 -5.56 11.25 9.15
N LEU A 293 -6.74 10.72 9.43
CA LEU A 293 -7.99 11.27 8.92
C LEU A 293 -8.20 12.70 9.39
N GLN A 294 -7.93 12.99 10.66
CA GLN A 294 -8.02 14.35 11.22
C GLN A 294 -7.10 15.33 10.48
N GLN A 295 -5.85 14.94 10.23
CA GLN A 295 -4.88 15.78 9.50
C GLN A 295 -5.31 16.06 8.06
N LEU A 296 -5.88 15.09 7.37
CA LEU A 296 -6.40 15.25 6.02
C LEU A 296 -7.67 16.12 5.98
N ALA A 297 -8.55 15.95 6.97
CA ALA A 297 -9.79 16.75 7.09
C ALA A 297 -9.48 18.21 7.41
N LEU A 298 -8.50 18.51 8.27
CA LEU A 298 -8.03 19.87 8.54
C LEU A 298 -7.49 20.59 7.30
N ARG A 299 -7.04 19.83 6.29
CA ARG A 299 -6.60 20.36 4.99
C ARG A 299 -7.70 20.34 3.94
N GLU A 300 -8.94 20.05 4.33
CA GLU A 300 -10.11 19.94 3.45
C GLU A 300 -9.91 18.94 2.28
N ALA A 301 -8.98 18.01 2.41
CA ALA A 301 -8.67 17.04 1.36
C ALA A 301 -9.58 15.80 1.37
N VAL A 302 -10.33 15.60 2.46
CA VAL A 302 -11.24 14.48 2.67
C VAL A 302 -12.41 14.88 3.55
N VAL A 303 -13.57 14.28 3.33
CA VAL A 303 -14.71 14.35 4.25
C VAL A 303 -14.51 13.28 5.31
N ALA A 304 -14.26 13.68 6.55
CA ALA A 304 -14.23 12.75 7.67
C ALA A 304 -15.65 12.28 8.02
N SER A 305 -15.81 10.98 8.22
CA SER A 305 -17.05 10.33 8.62
C SER A 305 -16.82 9.48 9.85
N ASP A 306 -17.86 9.28 10.64
CA ASP A 306 -17.88 8.21 11.62
C ASP A 306 -17.95 6.85 10.93
N ALA A 307 -17.38 5.83 11.58
CA ALA A 307 -17.44 4.44 11.13
C ALA A 307 -18.81 3.83 11.47
N SER A 308 -19.88 4.34 10.86
CA SER A 308 -21.23 3.79 10.96
C SER A 308 -21.90 3.75 9.59
N VAL A 309 -22.76 2.77 9.38
CA VAL A 309 -23.54 2.60 8.15
C VAL A 309 -24.31 3.87 7.83
N THR A 310 -24.96 4.45 8.83
CA THR A 310 -25.78 5.66 8.68
C THR A 310 -24.95 6.88 8.27
N ALA A 311 -23.81 7.12 8.97
CA ALA A 311 -22.95 8.26 8.65
C ALA A 311 -22.32 8.16 7.27
N LEU A 312 -21.85 6.97 6.88
CA LEU A 312 -21.29 6.72 5.55
C LEU A 312 -22.33 6.95 4.45
N ALA A 313 -23.56 6.44 4.62
CA ALA A 313 -24.64 6.64 3.66
C ALA A 313 -25.05 8.11 3.54
N GLN A 314 -25.26 8.80 4.66
CA GLN A 314 -25.64 10.21 4.70
C GLN A 314 -24.57 11.11 4.06
N ASN A 315 -23.31 10.91 4.41
CA ASN A 315 -22.21 11.66 3.80
C ASN A 315 -22.15 11.41 2.29
N ALA A 316 -22.26 10.16 1.83
CA ALA A 316 -22.28 9.86 0.41
C ALA A 316 -23.41 10.58 -0.32
N SER A 317 -24.64 10.48 0.18
CA SER A 317 -25.82 11.14 -0.42
C SER A 317 -25.72 12.66 -0.41
N ARG A 318 -25.15 13.25 0.66
CA ARG A 318 -24.98 14.70 0.79
C ARG A 318 -23.95 15.26 -0.21
N TRP A 319 -22.81 14.56 -0.36
CA TRP A 319 -21.69 15.04 -1.18
C TRP A 319 -21.80 14.66 -2.66
N TRP A 320 -22.63 13.67 -2.98
CA TRP A 320 -22.84 13.21 -4.34
C TRP A 320 -23.33 14.28 -5.31
N PRO A 321 -24.38 15.06 -5.01
CA PRO A 321 -24.92 16.06 -5.95
C PRO A 321 -24.09 17.34 -6.02
N ASP A 322 -23.16 17.57 -5.09
CA ASP A 322 -22.42 18.83 -4.99
C ASP A 322 -21.11 18.77 -5.78
N ALA A 323 -21.21 19.01 -7.10
CA ALA A 323 -20.04 19.05 -7.99
C ALA A 323 -19.02 20.13 -7.58
N ALA A 324 -19.47 21.26 -7.01
CA ALA A 324 -18.58 22.31 -6.55
C ALA A 324 -17.78 21.88 -5.32
N ALA A 325 -18.41 21.18 -4.37
CA ALA A 325 -17.74 20.60 -3.22
C ALA A 325 -16.76 19.50 -3.62
N GLN A 326 -17.14 18.61 -4.54
CA GLN A 326 -16.23 17.60 -5.08
C GLN A 326 -15.00 18.24 -5.77
N ALA A 327 -15.21 19.31 -6.53
CA ALA A 327 -14.12 20.05 -7.14
C ALA A 327 -13.20 20.72 -6.09
N ARG A 328 -13.73 21.19 -4.96
CA ARG A 328 -12.91 21.69 -3.84
C ARG A 328 -12.07 20.58 -3.24
N LEU A 329 -12.67 19.41 -2.93
CA LEU A 329 -11.94 18.24 -2.43
C LEU A 329 -10.81 17.82 -3.37
N ARG A 330 -11.05 17.79 -4.69
CA ARG A 330 -10.02 17.49 -5.70
C ARG A 330 -8.86 18.48 -5.64
N ARG A 331 -9.15 19.76 -5.60
CA ARG A 331 -8.11 20.80 -5.50
C ARG A 331 -7.30 20.66 -4.21
N SER A 332 -7.96 20.45 -3.08
CA SER A 332 -7.28 20.25 -1.80
C SER A 332 -6.44 18.97 -1.79
N ALA A 333 -6.94 17.86 -2.34
CA ALA A 333 -6.19 16.62 -2.48
C ALA A 333 -4.94 16.83 -3.38
N THR A 334 -5.08 17.51 -4.51
CA THR A 334 -3.95 17.85 -5.40
C THR A 334 -2.94 18.76 -4.69
N ALA A 335 -3.41 19.72 -3.88
CA ALA A 335 -2.53 20.61 -3.11
C ALA A 335 -1.70 19.89 -2.04
N LEU A 336 -2.11 18.68 -1.61
CA LEU A 336 -1.26 17.83 -0.78
C LEU A 336 0.03 17.42 -1.52
N GLY A 337 0.06 17.48 -2.84
CA GLY A 337 1.19 17.12 -3.68
C GLY A 337 1.56 15.65 -3.51
N LEU A 338 0.62 14.77 -3.18
CA LEU A 338 0.85 13.33 -3.12
C LEU A 338 1.22 12.84 -4.53
N SER A 339 2.22 11.98 -4.60
CA SER A 339 2.68 11.39 -5.86
C SER A 339 2.78 9.88 -5.73
N ASN A 340 2.62 9.18 -6.85
CA ASN A 340 2.94 7.77 -6.93
C ASN A 340 4.45 7.60 -7.08
N GLY A 341 5.09 6.98 -6.10
CA GLY A 341 6.54 6.75 -6.07
C GLY A 341 6.95 5.36 -6.57
N LEU A 342 6.06 4.60 -7.21
CA LEU A 342 6.35 3.23 -7.63
C LEU A 342 7.54 3.17 -8.60
N GLU A 343 7.50 3.97 -9.66
CA GLU A 343 8.61 4.03 -10.64
C GLU A 343 9.91 4.49 -9.98
N GLN A 344 9.83 5.48 -9.10
CA GLN A 344 11.00 5.96 -8.35
C GLN A 344 11.58 4.85 -7.44
N ALA A 345 10.74 3.99 -6.87
CA ALA A 345 11.16 2.83 -6.08
C ALA A 345 11.87 1.80 -6.98
N LEU A 346 11.28 1.47 -8.12
CA LEU A 346 11.86 0.54 -9.08
C LEU A 346 13.19 1.07 -9.63
N ASP A 347 13.28 2.35 -9.98
CA ASP A 347 14.53 2.99 -10.40
C ASP A 347 15.61 2.91 -9.33
N ALA A 348 15.25 3.11 -8.07
CA ALA A 348 16.20 2.96 -6.97
C ALA A 348 16.73 1.53 -6.83
N MET A 349 15.91 0.51 -7.12
CA MET A 349 16.32 -0.90 -7.06
C MET A 349 17.35 -1.27 -8.14
N THR A 350 17.41 -0.56 -9.29
CA THR A 350 18.36 -0.84 -10.39
C THR A 350 19.81 -0.85 -9.91
N ARG A 351 20.11 -0.12 -8.86
CA ARG A 351 21.46 -0.09 -8.27
C ARG A 351 21.97 -1.46 -7.84
N TRP A 352 21.07 -2.36 -7.45
CA TRP A 352 21.40 -3.71 -6.94
C TRP A 352 20.96 -4.83 -7.89
N LEU A 353 19.85 -4.59 -8.60
CA LEU A 353 19.26 -5.60 -9.48
C LEU A 353 19.75 -5.48 -10.93
N GLY A 354 20.50 -4.42 -11.24
CA GLY A 354 20.94 -4.13 -12.60
C GLY A 354 19.87 -3.40 -13.43
N PRO A 355 20.20 -3.01 -14.66
CA PRO A 355 19.26 -2.38 -15.59
C PRO A 355 18.06 -3.31 -15.85
N ALA A 356 16.95 -2.74 -16.27
CA ALA A 356 15.78 -3.51 -16.70
C ALA A 356 16.18 -4.46 -17.83
N THR A 357 15.83 -5.73 -17.71
CA THR A 357 16.04 -6.72 -18.78
C THR A 357 14.79 -6.73 -19.67
N GLY A 358 14.69 -5.74 -20.54
CA GLY A 358 13.59 -5.61 -21.46
C GLY A 358 14.06 -4.80 -22.66
N GLU A 359 14.54 -5.52 -23.65
CA GLU A 359 14.30 -5.35 -25.09
C GLU A 359 15.02 -6.46 -25.84
#